data_d1e588e68a1d8e1329c99d6c301b34a6
#
_entry.id   d1e588e68a1d8e1329c99d6c301b34a6
#
_cell.length_a   1.000
_cell.length_b   1.000
_cell.length_c   1.000
_cell.angle_alpha   90.00
_cell.angle_beta   90.00
_cell.angle_gamma   90.00
#
_symmetry.space_group_name_H-M   'P 1'
#
loop_
_entity.id
_entity.type
_entity.pdbx_description
1 polymer ?
#
loop_
_entity_poly.entity_id
_entity_poly.type
_entity_poly.pdbx_seq_one_letter_code
_entity_poly.pdbx_strand_id
1 'polypeptide(L)'
;MNEVENEDLVSTLETIVDKFGEEMAPYALGLCQNLAAAFWKCINTAEADDPGALAAVGCLRAISTILESVSRLPHLFEQIEPTLFPIMRRMLTSDGQDVYEEVLEIVSYMTFYSPKISMNMWSLWPLMMEALADGAIDYFPNILVPLDNYMSRSTEHDLNYHG
;
A
#
# COMPACT_ATOMS: atom_id res chain seq x y z
N MET A 1 -30.08 17.52 9.10
CA MET A 1 -29.41 16.24 9.31
C MET A 1 -28.85 16.19 10.71
N ASN A 2 -29.22 15.23 11.51
CA ASN A 2 -28.74 15.08 12.87
C ASN A 2 -27.40 14.37 12.92
N GLU A 3 -26.52 14.78 13.84
CA GLU A 3 -25.23 14.12 14.09
C GLU A 3 -25.40 12.63 14.40
N VAL A 4 -26.50 12.26 15.05
CA VAL A 4 -26.85 10.88 15.38
C VAL A 4 -27.06 10.02 14.12
N GLU A 5 -27.66 10.55 13.08
CA GLU A 5 -27.83 9.84 11.81
C GLU A 5 -26.49 9.60 11.12
N ASN A 6 -25.56 10.55 11.23
CA ASN A 6 -24.21 10.40 10.68
C ASN A 6 -23.40 9.34 11.42
N GLU A 7 -23.51 9.27 12.74
CA GLU A 7 -22.82 8.25 13.55
C GLU A 7 -23.37 6.85 13.24
N ASP A 8 -24.68 6.70 13.13
CA ASP A 8 -25.31 5.43 12.75
C ASP A 8 -24.91 5.00 11.35
N LEU A 9 -24.82 5.94 10.42
CA LEU A 9 -24.38 5.67 9.05
C LEU A 9 -22.92 5.20 9.02
N VAL A 10 -22.03 5.90 9.74
CA VAL A 10 -20.60 5.53 9.84
C VAL A 10 -20.46 4.14 10.46
N SER A 11 -21.14 3.86 11.55
CA SER A 11 -21.12 2.55 12.22
C SER A 11 -21.63 1.43 11.30
N THR A 12 -22.68 1.71 10.53
CA THR A 12 -23.23 0.75 9.57
C THR A 12 -22.22 0.48 8.45
N LEU A 13 -21.58 1.53 7.93
CA LEU A 13 -20.54 1.39 6.89
C LEU A 13 -19.36 0.59 7.40
N GLU A 14 -18.89 0.85 8.63
CA GLU A 14 -17.82 0.07 9.25
C GLU A 14 -18.18 -1.42 9.35
N THR A 15 -19.40 -1.72 9.77
CA THR A 15 -19.89 -3.11 9.85
C THR A 15 -19.91 -3.77 8.47
N ILE A 16 -20.37 -3.04 7.46
CA ILE A 16 -20.40 -3.53 6.07
C ILE A 16 -18.98 -3.79 5.56
N VAL A 17 -18.05 -2.86 5.82
CA VAL A 17 -16.65 -3.00 5.41
C VAL A 17 -16.00 -4.20 6.10
N ASP A 18 -16.25 -4.41 7.38
CA ASP A 18 -15.74 -5.57 8.12
C ASP A 18 -16.23 -6.89 7.54
N LYS A 19 -17.53 -7.00 7.29
CA LYS A 19 -18.11 -8.18 6.67
C LYS A 19 -17.63 -8.37 5.24
N PHE A 20 -17.54 -7.27 4.50
CA PHE A 20 -17.01 -7.29 3.14
C PHE A 20 -15.57 -7.78 3.12
N GLY A 21 -14.75 -7.33 4.09
CA GLY A 21 -13.37 -7.78 4.25
C GLY A 21 -13.26 -9.30 4.46
N GLU A 22 -14.09 -9.86 5.36
CA GLU A 22 -14.13 -11.30 5.60
C GLU A 22 -14.56 -12.08 4.35
N GLU A 23 -15.58 -11.60 3.66
CA GLU A 23 -16.07 -12.22 2.42
C GLU A 23 -15.08 -12.02 1.26
N MET A 24 -14.37 -10.88 1.24
CA MET A 24 -13.38 -10.56 0.23
C MET A 24 -12.10 -11.38 0.39
N ALA A 25 -11.79 -11.83 1.62
CA ALA A 25 -10.51 -12.48 1.92
C ALA A 25 -10.12 -13.59 0.93
N PRO A 26 -11.04 -14.52 0.53
CA PRO A 26 -10.66 -15.56 -0.43
C PRO A 26 -10.30 -15.04 -1.81
N TYR A 27 -10.75 -13.84 -2.17
CA TYR A 27 -10.56 -13.26 -3.49
C TYR A 27 -9.47 -12.17 -3.52
N ALA A 28 -9.09 -11.66 -2.35
CA ALA A 28 -8.19 -10.51 -2.25
C ALA A 28 -6.86 -10.77 -2.95
N LEU A 29 -6.25 -11.91 -2.74
CA LEU A 29 -4.98 -12.28 -3.37
C LEU A 29 -5.11 -12.32 -4.89
N GLY A 30 -6.14 -12.99 -5.40
CA GLY A 30 -6.38 -13.08 -6.84
C GLY A 30 -6.64 -11.73 -7.49
N LEU A 31 -7.43 -10.88 -6.83
CA LEU A 31 -7.71 -9.52 -7.30
C LEU A 31 -6.45 -8.67 -7.33
N CYS A 32 -5.63 -8.73 -6.28
CA CYS A 32 -4.35 -8.02 -6.26
C CYS A 32 -3.41 -8.51 -7.35
N GLN A 33 -3.36 -9.81 -7.61
CA GLN A 33 -2.56 -10.38 -8.69
C GLN A 33 -3.02 -9.87 -10.05
N ASN A 34 -4.33 -9.84 -10.29
CA ASN A 34 -4.89 -9.34 -11.55
C ASN A 34 -4.64 -7.83 -11.73
N LEU A 35 -4.81 -7.06 -10.67
CA LEU A 35 -4.55 -5.61 -10.70
C LEU A 35 -3.06 -5.31 -10.89
N ALA A 36 -2.19 -6.09 -10.26
CA ALA A 36 -0.74 -5.95 -10.45
C ALA A 36 -0.34 -6.26 -11.89
N ALA A 37 -0.91 -7.31 -12.50
CA ALA A 37 -0.68 -7.64 -13.91
C ALA A 37 -1.17 -6.53 -14.83
N ALA A 38 -2.34 -5.97 -14.55
CA ALA A 38 -2.89 -4.84 -15.31
C ALA A 38 -2.01 -3.59 -15.16
N PHE A 39 -1.50 -3.33 -13.95
CA PHE A 39 -0.56 -2.24 -13.69
C PHE A 39 0.70 -2.37 -14.55
N TRP A 40 1.35 -3.55 -14.54
CA TRP A 40 2.55 -3.78 -15.35
C TRP A 40 2.29 -3.61 -16.83
N LYS A 41 1.14 -4.06 -17.30
CA LYS A 41 0.73 -3.87 -18.70
C LYS A 41 0.60 -2.39 -19.04
N CYS A 42 -0.03 -1.60 -18.17
CA CYS A 42 -0.16 -0.15 -18.36
C CYS A 42 1.21 0.53 -18.42
N ILE A 43 2.13 0.17 -17.53
CA ILE A 43 3.47 0.76 -17.48
C ILE A 43 4.29 0.37 -18.72
N ASN A 44 4.23 -0.89 -19.14
CA ASN A 44 5.01 -1.39 -20.28
C ASN A 44 4.51 -0.89 -21.63
N THR A 45 3.24 -0.51 -21.74
CA THR A 45 2.64 0.00 -22.98
C THR A 45 2.53 1.52 -23.02
N ALA A 46 2.94 2.21 -21.95
CA ALA A 46 2.85 3.67 -21.87
C ALA A 46 3.79 4.33 -22.87
N GLU A 47 3.21 5.04 -23.84
CA GLU A 47 3.89 5.98 -24.72
C GLU A 47 3.68 7.42 -24.21
N ALA A 48 4.48 8.37 -24.67
CA ALA A 48 4.59 9.71 -24.10
C ALA A 48 3.27 10.55 -24.01
N ASP A 49 2.22 10.16 -24.70
CA ASP A 49 0.91 10.84 -24.67
C ASP A 49 -0.21 9.95 -24.13
N ASP A 50 0.09 9.02 -23.26
CA ASP A 50 -0.76 7.87 -22.98
C ASP A 50 -1.65 8.06 -21.76
N PRO A 51 -2.95 7.69 -21.84
CA PRO A 51 -3.80 7.50 -20.67
C PRO A 51 -3.38 6.35 -19.77
N GLY A 52 -2.31 5.60 -20.11
CA GLY A 52 -1.73 4.52 -19.31
C GLY A 52 -1.36 4.92 -17.89
N ALA A 53 -0.90 6.17 -17.68
CA ALA A 53 -0.57 6.67 -16.35
C ALA A 53 -1.81 6.74 -15.45
N LEU A 54 -2.96 7.19 -15.98
CA LEU A 54 -4.22 7.23 -15.23
C LEU A 54 -4.73 5.82 -14.92
N ALA A 55 -4.61 4.90 -15.86
CA ALA A 55 -4.98 3.51 -15.65
C ALA A 55 -4.09 2.83 -14.59
N ALA A 56 -2.79 3.13 -14.60
CA ALA A 56 -1.85 2.65 -13.58
C ALA A 56 -2.21 3.17 -12.18
N VAL A 57 -2.52 4.46 -12.06
CA VAL A 57 -3.01 5.06 -10.81
C VAL A 57 -4.29 4.35 -10.34
N GLY A 58 -5.22 4.11 -11.26
CA GLY A 58 -6.46 3.39 -10.96
C GLY A 58 -6.23 1.99 -10.40
N CYS A 59 -5.29 1.24 -11.00
CA CYS A 59 -4.92 -0.09 -10.50
C CYS A 59 -4.37 -0.02 -9.07
N LEU A 60 -3.48 0.93 -8.80
CA LEU A 60 -2.88 1.08 -7.47
C LEU A 60 -3.91 1.52 -6.43
N ARG A 61 -4.82 2.41 -6.78
CA ARG A 61 -5.92 2.82 -5.88
C ARG A 61 -6.86 1.66 -5.58
N ALA A 62 -7.16 0.83 -6.57
CA ALA A 62 -7.97 -0.37 -6.36
C ALA A 62 -7.27 -1.34 -5.42
N ILE A 63 -5.96 -1.53 -5.56
CA ILE A 63 -5.16 -2.35 -4.65
C ILE A 63 -5.24 -1.78 -3.22
N SER A 64 -5.06 -0.48 -3.04
CA SER A 64 -5.18 0.18 -1.73
C SER A 64 -6.55 -0.06 -1.10
N THR A 65 -7.62 0.02 -1.88
CA THR A 65 -8.98 -0.24 -1.42
C THR A 65 -9.14 -1.68 -0.92
N ILE A 66 -8.57 -2.63 -1.66
CA ILE A 66 -8.59 -4.05 -1.24
C ILE A 66 -7.81 -4.24 0.07
N LEU A 67 -6.61 -3.65 0.17
CA LEU A 67 -5.80 -3.72 1.39
C LEU A 67 -6.54 -3.14 2.59
N GLU A 68 -7.19 -2.01 2.41
CA GLU A 68 -8.00 -1.39 3.46
C GLU A 68 -9.15 -2.30 3.90
N SER A 69 -9.83 -2.93 2.95
CA SER A 69 -10.98 -3.81 3.24
C SER A 69 -10.57 -5.08 4.01
N VAL A 70 -9.33 -5.53 3.86
CA VAL A 70 -8.80 -6.72 4.57
C VAL A 70 -7.81 -6.35 5.67
N SER A 71 -7.82 -5.11 6.14
CA SER A 71 -6.88 -4.58 7.13
C SER A 71 -6.89 -5.35 8.46
N ARG A 72 -8.00 -5.99 8.81
CA ARG A 72 -8.13 -6.81 10.02
C ARG A 72 -7.65 -8.26 9.85
N LEU A 73 -7.12 -8.61 8.69
CA LEU A 73 -6.63 -9.94 8.36
C LEU A 73 -5.13 -9.88 8.04
N PRO A 74 -4.26 -9.69 9.06
CA PRO A 74 -2.83 -9.42 8.84
C PRO A 74 -2.11 -10.51 8.03
N HIS A 75 -2.52 -11.75 8.16
CA HIS A 75 -1.90 -12.86 7.43
C HIS A 75 -2.06 -12.77 5.92
N LEU A 76 -3.10 -12.07 5.42
CA LEU A 76 -3.27 -11.86 3.99
C LEU A 76 -2.20 -10.94 3.43
N PHE A 77 -1.72 -9.98 4.22
CA PHE A 77 -0.65 -9.06 3.79
C PHE A 77 0.64 -9.82 3.49
N GLU A 78 0.96 -10.85 4.26
CA GLU A 78 2.10 -11.71 3.97
C GLU A 78 1.95 -12.44 2.62
N GLN A 79 0.74 -12.88 2.28
CA GLN A 79 0.46 -13.56 1.03
C GLN A 79 0.45 -12.61 -0.17
N ILE A 80 -0.01 -11.38 0.03
CA ILE A 80 -0.11 -10.35 -1.02
C ILE A 80 1.25 -9.70 -1.29
N GLU A 81 2.12 -9.64 -0.30
CA GLU A 81 3.42 -8.96 -0.40
C GLU A 81 4.24 -9.37 -1.63
N PRO A 82 4.43 -10.67 -1.96
CA PRO A 82 5.21 -11.05 -3.15
C PRO A 82 4.66 -10.49 -4.46
N THR A 83 3.36 -10.24 -4.51
CA THR A 83 2.71 -9.64 -5.69
C THR A 83 2.99 -8.14 -5.78
N LEU A 84 2.97 -7.43 -4.66
CA LEU A 84 3.10 -5.98 -4.62
C LEU A 84 4.55 -5.50 -4.46
N PHE A 85 5.42 -6.31 -3.91
CA PHE A 85 6.81 -5.92 -3.66
C PHE A 85 7.54 -5.46 -4.92
N PRO A 86 7.47 -6.16 -6.07
CA PRO A 86 8.13 -5.70 -7.29
C PRO A 86 7.65 -4.31 -7.74
N ILE A 87 6.36 -4.02 -7.58
CA ILE A 87 5.77 -2.72 -7.92
C ILE A 87 6.34 -1.64 -7.00
N MET A 88 6.32 -1.88 -5.68
CA MET A 88 6.83 -0.93 -4.70
C MET A 88 8.31 -0.64 -4.93
N ARG A 89 9.11 -1.69 -5.15
CA ARG A 89 10.54 -1.55 -5.37
C ARG A 89 10.85 -0.72 -6.61
N ARG A 90 10.19 -1.00 -7.73
CA ARG A 90 10.46 -0.29 -8.99
C ARG A 90 9.92 1.15 -8.96
N MET A 91 8.73 1.34 -8.39
CA MET A 91 8.07 2.65 -8.41
C MET A 91 8.61 3.62 -7.37
N LEU A 92 9.37 3.16 -6.38
CA LEU A 92 10.06 4.02 -5.41
C LEU A 92 11.37 4.58 -5.96
N THR A 93 11.63 4.39 -7.25
CA THR A 93 12.73 4.99 -8.00
C THR A 93 12.20 6.15 -8.86
N SER A 94 13.10 6.79 -9.63
CA SER A 94 12.72 7.86 -10.55
C SER A 94 11.66 7.45 -11.58
N ASP A 95 11.52 6.15 -11.85
CA ASP A 95 10.53 5.62 -12.80
C ASP A 95 9.08 5.75 -12.29
N GLY A 96 8.90 5.92 -11.00
CA GLY A 96 7.58 5.89 -10.36
C GLY A 96 7.01 7.26 -9.99
N GLN A 97 7.57 8.36 -10.46
CA GLN A 97 7.15 9.71 -10.05
C GLN A 97 5.65 9.97 -10.24
N ASP A 98 5.07 9.47 -11.32
CA ASP A 98 3.64 9.69 -11.64
C ASP A 98 2.70 8.91 -10.71
N VAL A 99 3.20 7.88 -10.03
CA VAL A 99 2.41 7.02 -9.14
C VAL A 99 2.97 6.98 -7.71
N TYR A 100 3.84 7.92 -7.38
CA TYR A 100 4.58 7.93 -6.12
C TYR A 100 3.66 7.94 -4.90
N GLU A 101 2.64 8.79 -4.94
CA GLU A 101 1.68 8.95 -3.86
C GLU A 101 0.93 7.64 -3.60
N GLU A 102 0.45 7.00 -4.66
CA GLU A 102 -0.30 5.74 -4.58
C GLU A 102 0.58 4.59 -4.07
N VAL A 103 1.83 4.54 -4.52
CA VAL A 103 2.78 3.51 -4.05
C VAL A 103 3.12 3.71 -2.58
N LEU A 104 3.32 4.94 -2.14
CA LEU A 104 3.58 5.25 -0.72
C LEU A 104 2.40 4.87 0.16
N GLU A 105 1.18 5.04 -0.33
CA GLU A 105 -0.02 4.59 0.38
C GLU A 105 -0.02 3.07 0.56
N ILE A 106 0.31 2.32 -0.49
CA ILE A 106 0.44 0.85 -0.42
C ILE A 106 1.53 0.45 0.58
N VAL A 107 2.68 1.10 0.54
CA VAL A 107 3.77 0.85 1.51
C VAL A 107 3.27 1.11 2.94
N SER A 108 2.49 2.17 3.14
CA SER A 108 1.91 2.51 4.44
C SER A 108 1.01 1.39 4.96
N TYR A 109 0.10 0.88 4.13
CA TYR A 109 -0.76 -0.24 4.51
C TYR A 109 0.05 -1.50 4.81
N MET A 110 1.00 -1.84 3.95
CA MET A 110 1.83 -3.04 4.12
C MET A 110 2.67 -2.98 5.41
N THR A 111 3.23 -1.82 5.73
CA THR A 111 4.05 -1.67 6.94
C THR A 111 3.23 -1.56 8.22
N PHE A 112 1.99 -1.09 8.12
CA PHE A 112 1.12 -0.92 9.29
C PHE A 112 0.36 -2.19 9.66
N TYR A 113 -0.23 -2.87 8.67
CA TYR A 113 -1.15 -3.98 8.91
C TYR A 113 -0.50 -5.36 8.84
N SER A 114 0.67 -5.51 8.21
CA SER A 114 1.38 -6.80 8.19
C SER A 114 1.74 -7.26 9.60
N PRO A 115 1.74 -8.58 9.88
CA PRO A 115 2.12 -9.09 11.20
C PRO A 115 3.52 -8.64 11.63
N LYS A 116 4.43 -8.55 10.66
CA LYS A 116 5.78 -8.01 10.84
C LYS A 116 6.27 -7.42 9.52
N ILE A 117 7.26 -6.54 9.59
CA ILE A 117 7.91 -6.00 8.41
C ILE A 117 8.97 -7.02 7.95
N SER A 118 8.79 -7.57 6.75
CA SER A 118 9.72 -8.55 6.17
C SER A 118 11.03 -7.90 5.74
N MET A 119 12.04 -8.73 5.48
CA MET A 119 13.32 -8.25 4.93
C MET A 119 13.12 -7.52 3.60
N ASN A 120 12.20 -8.01 2.77
CA ASN A 120 11.87 -7.35 1.50
C ASN A 120 11.32 -5.95 1.74
N MET A 121 10.40 -5.79 2.68
CA MET A 121 9.85 -4.48 3.03
C MET A 121 10.90 -3.56 3.64
N TRP A 122 11.82 -4.09 4.45
CA TRP A 122 12.94 -3.30 4.96
C TRP A 122 13.86 -2.80 3.85
N SER A 123 13.99 -3.53 2.76
CA SER A 123 14.82 -3.09 1.61
C SER A 123 14.26 -1.85 0.91
N LEU A 124 13.00 -1.50 1.13
CA LEU A 124 12.39 -0.29 0.58
C LEU A 124 12.81 0.98 1.34
N TRP A 125 13.25 0.86 2.59
CA TRP A 125 13.70 1.98 3.40
C TRP A 125 14.77 2.83 2.71
N PRO A 126 15.90 2.24 2.23
CA PRO A 126 16.92 3.02 1.53
C PRO A 126 16.39 3.72 0.28
N LEU A 127 15.47 3.10 -0.45
CA LEU A 127 14.87 3.70 -1.66
C LEU A 127 14.07 4.96 -1.33
N MET A 128 13.30 4.94 -0.23
CA MET A 128 12.55 6.11 0.22
C MET A 128 13.48 7.22 0.70
N MET A 129 14.55 6.88 1.40
CA MET A 129 15.54 7.86 1.86
C MET A 129 16.30 8.47 0.68
N GLU A 130 16.66 7.66 -0.31
CA GLU A 130 17.30 8.12 -1.53
C GLU A 130 16.40 9.07 -2.33
N ALA A 131 15.10 8.73 -2.43
CA ALA A 131 14.11 9.57 -3.08
C ALA A 131 13.99 10.95 -2.41
N LEU A 132 14.01 11.01 -1.08
CA LEU A 132 14.02 12.28 -0.34
C LEU A 132 15.26 13.10 -0.67
N ALA A 133 16.43 12.45 -0.73
CA ALA A 133 17.71 13.12 -1.06
C ALA A 133 17.71 13.68 -2.48
N ASP A 134 17.07 12.99 -3.42
CA ASP A 134 17.00 13.38 -4.84
C ASP A 134 15.92 14.41 -5.17
N GLY A 135 15.25 14.96 -4.16
CA GLY A 135 14.32 16.07 -4.33
C GLY A 135 12.84 15.71 -4.32
N ALA A 136 12.46 14.50 -3.87
CA ALA A 136 11.07 14.13 -3.70
C ALA A 136 10.43 14.83 -2.49
N ILE A 137 10.82 16.07 -2.23
CA ILE A 137 10.40 16.86 -1.08
C ILE A 137 8.91 17.15 -1.11
N ASP A 138 8.32 17.23 -2.29
CA ASP A 138 6.89 17.45 -2.46
C ASP A 138 6.06 16.27 -1.92
N TYR A 139 6.67 15.08 -1.85
CA TYR A 139 6.06 13.87 -1.30
C TYR A 139 6.46 13.60 0.15
N PHE A 140 7.14 14.54 0.79
CA PHE A 140 7.59 14.38 2.18
C PHE A 140 6.47 13.98 3.14
N PRO A 141 5.28 14.61 3.12
CA PRO A 141 4.18 14.19 3.98
C PRO A 141 3.74 12.75 3.71
N ASN A 142 3.78 12.30 2.46
CA ASN A 142 3.40 10.94 2.06
C ASN A 142 4.42 9.91 2.51
N ILE A 143 5.70 10.28 2.53
CA ILE A 143 6.80 9.41 2.98
C ILE A 143 6.81 9.28 4.51
N LEU A 144 6.40 10.33 5.24
CA LEU A 144 6.40 10.31 6.71
C LEU A 144 5.57 9.17 7.29
N VAL A 145 4.43 8.84 6.67
CA VAL A 145 3.54 7.80 7.19
C VAL A 145 4.24 6.43 7.19
N PRO A 146 4.77 5.94 6.06
CA PRO A 146 5.49 4.66 6.09
C PRO A 146 6.77 4.73 6.92
N LEU A 147 7.50 5.85 6.93
CA LEU A 147 8.69 6.00 7.77
C LEU A 147 8.34 5.83 9.25
N ASP A 148 7.26 6.45 9.70
CA ASP A 148 6.78 6.31 11.07
C ASP A 148 6.45 4.84 11.40
N ASN A 149 5.81 4.13 10.48
CA ASN A 149 5.51 2.71 10.63
C ASN A 149 6.79 1.88 10.78
N TYR A 150 7.80 2.13 9.94
CA TYR A 150 9.10 1.46 10.05
C TYR A 150 9.77 1.75 11.40
N MET A 151 9.78 3.00 11.83
CA MET A 151 10.40 3.39 13.09
C MET A 151 9.71 2.77 14.30
N SER A 152 8.38 2.78 14.32
CA SER A 152 7.60 2.18 15.40
C SER A 152 7.85 0.69 15.52
N ARG A 153 7.97 -0.01 14.39
CA ARG A 153 8.13 -1.46 14.36
C ARG A 153 9.59 -1.91 14.45
N SER A 154 10.55 -1.01 14.24
CA SER A 154 11.97 -1.33 14.46
C SER A 154 12.25 -1.61 15.94
N THR A 155 11.59 -0.90 16.83
CA THR A 155 11.70 -1.13 18.29
C THR A 155 11.22 -2.53 18.65
N GLU A 156 10.12 -2.99 18.07
CA GLU A 156 9.63 -4.37 18.26
C GLU A 156 10.63 -5.40 17.75
N HIS A 157 11.25 -5.13 16.62
CA HIS A 157 12.27 -6.01 16.04
C HIS A 157 13.49 -6.11 16.95
N ASP A 158 13.98 -5.00 17.48
CA ASP A 158 15.12 -4.95 18.40
C ASP A 158 14.81 -5.70 19.69
N LEU A 159 13.61 -5.53 20.25
CA LEU A 159 13.18 -6.24 21.45
C LEU A 159 13.14 -7.77 21.24
N ASN A 160 12.67 -8.21 20.09
CA ASN A 160 12.64 -9.62 19.73
C ASN A 160 14.04 -10.20 19.48
N TYR A 161 14.96 -9.37 19.01
CA TYR A 161 16.34 -9.78 18.73
C TYR A 161 17.18 -9.94 20.00
N HIS A 162 16.91 -9.12 21.02
CA HIS A 162 17.63 -9.14 22.30
C HIS A 162 16.91 -9.95 23.39
N GLY A 163 15.75 -10.47 23.10
CA GLY A 163 15.00 -11.34 23.96
C GLY A 163 15.41 -12.79 23.76
#